data_d58858df25e94bbdcacd161d1694b583
#
_entry.id   d58858df25e94bbdcacd161d1694b583
#
_cell.length_a   1.000
_cell.length_b   1.000
_cell.length_c   1.000
_cell.angle_alpha   90.00
_cell.angle_beta   90.00
_cell.angle_gamma   90.00
#
_symmetry.space_group_name_H-M   'P 1'
#
loop_
_entity.id
_entity.type
_entity.pdbx_description
1 polymer ?
#
loop_
_entity_poly.entity_id
_entity_poly.type
_entity_poly.pdbx_seq_one_letter_code
_entity_poly.pdbx_strand_id
1 'polypeptide(L)'
;AILVLAEFVVFQPNNYDNNKLLYIWHLLGCLLVASLLMDWFSKVRAISWRALGLCLCCFIAMFGSVLTVGREALSDYWQWSADDIAMADYIDDNAETDAVFLTSDSHLCPVFSLAGRRILCGSGSFVYYHGMNYTAEYNAMQQLYENPDEVSLAQWGIDYVLFDSYVFSNIQNADESWYAARYPLWYENGGSRIYKING
;
A
#
# COMPACT_ATOMS: atom_id res chain seq x y z
N ALA A 1 10.51 8.54 29.26
CA ALA A 1 9.57 9.54 28.74
C ALA A 1 9.00 9.10 27.37
N ILE A 2 9.82 8.81 26.33
CA ILE A 2 9.34 8.50 24.95
C ILE A 2 8.39 7.31 24.92
N LEU A 3 8.73 6.17 25.56
CA LEU A 3 7.88 4.99 25.63
C LEU A 3 6.51 5.35 26.22
N VAL A 4 6.50 6.02 27.36
CA VAL A 4 5.24 6.42 28.05
C VAL A 4 4.41 7.35 27.18
N LEU A 5 5.02 8.32 26.51
CA LEU A 5 4.33 9.22 25.60
C LEU A 5 3.72 8.48 24.42
N ALA A 6 4.46 7.53 23.81
CA ALA A 6 3.98 6.76 22.67
C ALA A 6 2.81 5.83 23.01
N GLU A 7 2.69 5.37 24.28
CA GLU A 7 1.60 4.52 24.73
C GLU A 7 0.30 5.29 25.06
N PHE A 8 0.43 6.54 25.50
CA PHE A 8 -0.73 7.31 25.99
C PHE A 8 -1.15 8.47 25.08
N VAL A 9 -0.31 8.88 24.14
CA VAL A 9 -0.58 10.00 23.24
C VAL A 9 -0.51 9.52 21.80
N VAL A 10 -1.63 9.64 21.08
CA VAL A 10 -1.70 9.38 19.65
C VAL A 10 -1.35 10.68 18.92
N PHE A 11 -0.20 10.71 18.25
CA PHE A 11 0.31 11.91 17.56
C PHE A 11 -0.17 12.05 16.13
N GLN A 12 -0.70 10.96 15.57
CA GLN A 12 -1.16 10.91 14.17
C GLN A 12 -2.50 10.15 14.09
N PRO A 13 -3.34 10.41 13.10
CA PRO A 13 -4.60 9.70 12.91
C PRO A 13 -4.45 8.18 12.82
N ASN A 14 -3.32 7.71 12.24
CA ASN A 14 -2.99 6.29 12.20
C ASN A 14 -2.26 5.88 13.48
N ASN A 15 -2.90 5.02 14.28
CA ASN A 15 -2.34 4.54 15.54
C ASN A 15 -0.99 3.80 15.36
N TYR A 16 -0.78 3.13 14.23
CA TYR A 16 0.48 2.44 13.93
C TYR A 16 1.66 3.39 13.76
N ASP A 17 1.44 4.64 13.42
CA ASP A 17 2.52 5.61 13.20
C ASP A 17 3.22 6.02 14.50
N ASN A 18 2.59 5.84 15.66
CA ASN A 18 3.24 5.99 16.96
C ASN A 18 4.43 5.04 17.13
N ASN A 19 4.47 3.91 16.41
CA ASN A 19 5.60 2.99 16.42
C ASN A 19 6.91 3.67 16.00
N LYS A 20 6.85 4.74 15.20
CA LYS A 20 8.04 5.51 14.79
C LYS A 20 8.78 6.11 15.99
N LEU A 21 8.08 6.50 17.05
CA LEU A 21 8.69 6.98 18.29
C LEU A 21 9.39 5.85 19.04
N LEU A 22 8.88 4.62 18.95
CA LEU A 22 9.50 3.46 19.58
C LEU A 22 10.85 3.10 18.94
N TYR A 23 11.07 3.42 17.66
CA TYR A 23 12.40 3.25 17.05
C TYR A 23 13.46 4.14 17.70
N ILE A 24 13.13 5.41 18.02
CA ILE A 24 14.03 6.32 18.73
C ILE A 24 14.31 5.79 20.15
N TRP A 25 13.26 5.36 20.86
CA TRP A 25 13.41 4.75 22.18
C TRP A 25 14.29 3.50 22.12
N HIS A 26 14.06 2.63 21.14
CA HIS A 26 14.83 1.40 20.94
C HIS A 26 16.32 1.70 20.66
N LEU A 27 16.61 2.65 19.78
CA LEU A 27 17.98 3.08 19.48
C LEU A 27 18.72 3.55 20.73
N LEU A 28 18.10 4.41 21.55
CA LEU A 28 18.66 4.85 22.81
C LEU A 28 18.85 3.70 23.81
N GLY A 29 17.88 2.78 23.83
CA GLY A 29 17.96 1.55 24.63
C GLY A 29 19.16 0.67 24.24
N CYS A 30 19.38 0.48 22.95
CA CYS A 30 20.54 -0.27 22.44
C CYS A 30 21.87 0.35 22.88
N LEU A 31 22.01 1.68 22.87
CA LEU A 31 23.24 2.35 23.34
C LEU A 31 23.49 2.12 24.83
N LEU A 32 22.43 2.20 25.66
CA LEU A 32 22.54 1.92 27.10
C LEU A 32 22.88 0.46 27.37
N VAL A 33 22.22 -0.49 26.70
CA VAL A 33 22.50 -1.93 26.85
C VAL A 33 23.93 -2.25 26.41
N ALA A 34 24.39 -1.69 25.29
CA ALA A 34 25.77 -1.85 24.83
C ALA A 34 26.77 -1.35 25.86
N SER A 35 26.55 -0.18 26.44
CA SER A 35 27.42 0.37 27.51
C SER A 35 27.46 -0.53 28.73
N LEU A 36 26.29 -0.99 29.21
CA LEU A 36 26.17 -1.90 30.35
C LEU A 36 26.88 -3.25 30.10
N LEU A 37 26.71 -3.82 28.90
CA LEU A 37 27.39 -5.06 28.52
C LEU A 37 28.92 -4.86 28.49
N MET A 38 29.39 -3.78 27.91
CA MET A 38 30.82 -3.46 27.87
C MET A 38 31.40 -3.31 29.30
N ASP A 39 30.71 -2.57 30.17
CA ASP A 39 31.12 -2.41 31.57
C ASP A 39 31.14 -3.73 32.35
N TRP A 40 30.11 -4.56 32.14
CA TRP A 40 30.01 -5.85 32.80
C TRP A 40 31.09 -6.81 32.34
N PHE A 41 31.26 -6.98 31.02
CA PHE A 41 32.27 -7.87 30.48
C PHE A 41 33.69 -7.35 30.63
N SER A 42 33.93 -6.05 30.85
CA SER A 42 35.24 -5.50 31.17
C SER A 42 35.84 -6.10 32.45
N LYS A 43 34.99 -6.57 33.37
CA LYS A 43 35.39 -7.20 34.65
C LYS A 43 35.88 -8.64 34.46
N VAL A 44 35.62 -9.24 33.30
CA VAL A 44 36.07 -10.60 32.98
C VAL A 44 37.56 -10.54 32.57
N ARG A 45 38.44 -11.15 33.36
CA ARG A 45 39.89 -11.08 33.14
C ARG A 45 40.37 -11.78 31.88
N ALA A 46 39.82 -12.95 31.60
CA ALA A 46 40.17 -13.72 30.42
C ALA A 46 39.51 -13.15 29.15
N ILE A 47 40.34 -12.66 28.25
CA ILE A 47 39.88 -11.98 27.04
C ILE A 47 39.01 -12.87 26.13
N SER A 48 39.32 -14.16 26.07
CA SER A 48 38.57 -15.17 25.31
C SER A 48 37.15 -15.35 25.84
N TRP A 49 36.97 -15.44 27.16
CA TRP A 49 35.62 -15.54 27.77
C TRP A 49 34.83 -14.23 27.64
N ARG A 50 35.53 -13.09 27.71
CA ARG A 50 34.89 -11.79 27.47
C ARG A 50 34.35 -11.70 26.03
N ALA A 51 35.20 -12.04 25.05
CA ALA A 51 34.82 -12.02 23.65
C ALA A 51 33.66 -12.98 23.36
N LEU A 52 33.73 -14.22 23.87
CA LEU A 52 32.70 -15.24 23.72
C LEU A 52 31.34 -14.75 24.29
N GLY A 53 31.38 -14.18 25.50
CA GLY A 53 30.17 -13.68 26.15
C GLY A 53 29.52 -12.52 25.38
N LEU A 54 30.33 -11.56 24.92
CA LEU A 54 29.82 -10.45 24.09
C LEU A 54 29.26 -10.94 22.75
N CYS A 55 29.96 -11.85 22.06
CA CYS A 55 29.47 -12.46 20.83
C CYS A 55 28.14 -13.19 21.05
N LEU A 56 28.01 -13.94 22.14
CA LEU A 56 26.76 -14.65 22.48
C LEU A 56 25.61 -13.66 22.74
N CYS A 57 25.86 -12.60 23.51
CA CYS A 57 24.85 -11.55 23.74
C CYS A 57 24.42 -10.87 22.44
N CYS A 58 25.38 -10.52 21.58
CA CYS A 58 25.08 -9.95 20.26
C CYS A 58 24.30 -10.92 19.39
N PHE A 59 24.69 -12.19 19.36
CA PHE A 59 23.97 -13.21 18.60
C PHE A 59 22.52 -13.35 19.08
N ILE A 60 22.28 -13.45 20.39
CA ILE A 60 20.92 -13.54 20.94
C ILE A 60 20.11 -12.30 20.60
N ALA A 61 20.69 -11.11 20.75
CA ALA A 61 20.02 -9.84 20.48
C ALA A 61 19.64 -9.66 18.99
N MET A 62 20.49 -10.15 18.08
CA MET A 62 20.29 -10.02 16.63
C MET A 62 19.58 -11.21 16.00
N PHE A 63 19.43 -12.32 16.70
CA PHE A 63 18.95 -13.58 16.13
C PHE A 63 17.56 -13.44 15.48
N GLY A 64 16.63 -12.78 16.15
CA GLY A 64 15.30 -12.49 15.58
C GLY A 64 15.36 -11.67 14.29
N SER A 65 16.21 -10.66 14.26
CA SER A 65 16.39 -9.81 13.07
C SER A 65 17.01 -10.59 11.90
N VAL A 66 17.98 -11.47 12.19
CA VAL A 66 18.59 -12.34 11.17
C VAL A 66 17.56 -13.30 10.59
N LEU A 67 16.71 -13.91 11.43
CA LEU A 67 15.63 -14.77 10.97
C LEU A 67 14.61 -14.01 10.11
N THR A 68 14.25 -12.79 10.50
CA THR A 68 13.33 -11.95 9.72
C THR A 68 13.92 -11.62 8.34
N VAL A 69 15.17 -11.14 8.30
CA VAL A 69 15.86 -10.86 7.02
C VAL A 69 15.99 -12.12 6.18
N GLY A 70 16.33 -13.26 6.80
CA GLY A 70 16.42 -14.54 6.10
C GLY A 70 15.07 -14.98 5.51
N ARG A 71 13.97 -14.80 6.26
CA ARG A 71 12.63 -15.08 5.76
C ARG A 71 12.29 -14.17 4.58
N GLU A 72 12.52 -12.86 4.70
CA GLU A 72 12.22 -11.92 3.63
C GLU A 72 13.05 -12.19 2.36
N ALA A 73 14.33 -12.55 2.52
CA ALA A 73 15.20 -12.90 1.40
C ALA A 73 14.79 -14.19 0.66
N LEU A 74 14.04 -15.08 1.33
CA LEU A 74 13.53 -16.33 0.76
C LEU A 74 12.06 -16.23 0.33
N SER A 75 11.40 -15.12 0.60
CA SER A 75 10.00 -14.91 0.27
C SER A 75 9.87 -14.21 -1.08
N ASP A 76 9.04 -14.78 -1.96
CA ASP A 76 8.65 -14.14 -3.21
C ASP A 76 7.37 -13.34 -2.98
N TYR A 77 7.49 -12.02 -3.03
CA TYR A 77 6.35 -11.10 -2.99
C TYR A 77 6.15 -10.49 -4.38
N TRP A 78 5.05 -10.84 -4.99
CA TRP A 78 4.61 -10.19 -6.21
C TRP A 78 3.63 -9.07 -5.83
N GLN A 79 4.04 -7.84 -6.04
CA GLN A 79 3.16 -6.69 -5.83
C GLN A 79 2.24 -6.49 -7.03
N TRP A 80 2.74 -6.81 -8.22
CA TRP A 80 2.05 -6.70 -9.49
C TRP A 80 2.16 -8.00 -10.26
N SER A 81 1.07 -8.46 -10.85
CA SER A 81 1.11 -9.59 -11.77
C SER A 81 1.67 -9.16 -13.14
N ALA A 82 2.04 -10.13 -13.98
CA ALA A 82 2.44 -9.83 -15.35
C ALA A 82 1.30 -9.19 -16.15
N ASP A 83 0.04 -9.55 -15.84
CA ASP A 83 -1.14 -8.97 -16.48
C ASP A 83 -1.37 -7.53 -16.04
N ASP A 84 -1.11 -7.18 -14.76
CA ASP A 84 -1.17 -5.80 -14.27
C ASP A 84 -0.15 -4.91 -14.96
N ILE A 85 1.08 -5.42 -15.14
CA ILE A 85 2.15 -4.69 -15.84
C ILE A 85 1.77 -4.50 -17.32
N ALA A 86 1.30 -5.56 -17.99
CA ALA A 86 0.89 -5.47 -19.40
C ALA A 86 -0.29 -4.51 -19.59
N MET A 87 -1.24 -4.48 -18.65
CA MET A 87 -2.34 -3.52 -18.66
C MET A 87 -1.83 -2.08 -18.49
N ALA A 88 -0.92 -1.86 -17.56
CA ALA A 88 -0.35 -0.54 -17.31
C ALA A 88 0.46 -0.03 -18.51
N ASP A 89 1.28 -0.87 -19.12
CA ASP A 89 2.02 -0.53 -20.35
C ASP A 89 1.05 -0.16 -21.48
N TYR A 90 -0.03 -0.95 -21.67
CA TYR A 90 -1.04 -0.64 -22.67
C TYR A 90 -1.74 0.70 -22.42
N ILE A 91 -2.08 0.99 -21.16
CA ILE A 91 -2.67 2.27 -20.77
C ILE A 91 -1.70 3.43 -21.03
N ASP A 92 -0.41 3.25 -20.70
CA ASP A 92 0.59 4.31 -20.89
C ASP A 92 0.79 4.64 -22.37
N ASP A 93 0.77 3.63 -23.22
CA ASP A 93 0.97 3.78 -24.68
C ASP A 93 -0.27 4.32 -25.40
N ASN A 94 -1.50 4.08 -24.91
CA ASN A 94 -2.74 4.27 -25.68
C ASN A 94 -3.76 5.22 -25.05
N ALA A 95 -3.66 5.55 -23.76
CA ALA A 95 -4.56 6.51 -23.11
C ALA A 95 -3.94 7.90 -23.04
N GLU A 96 -4.77 8.91 -23.13
CA GLU A 96 -4.40 10.31 -22.93
C GLU A 96 -3.79 10.50 -21.51
N THR A 97 -2.79 11.38 -21.38
CA THR A 97 -2.07 11.58 -20.11
C THR A 97 -2.94 12.16 -19.00
N ASP A 98 -4.00 12.88 -19.35
CA ASP A 98 -4.96 13.48 -18.42
C ASP A 98 -6.26 12.67 -18.29
N ALA A 99 -6.34 11.49 -18.92
CA ALA A 99 -7.49 10.61 -18.86
C ALA A 99 -7.84 10.22 -17.42
N VAL A 100 -9.15 10.18 -17.13
CA VAL A 100 -9.70 9.81 -15.83
C VAL A 100 -10.32 8.43 -15.90
N PHE A 101 -9.82 7.55 -15.05
CA PHE A 101 -10.31 6.18 -14.95
C PHE A 101 -11.24 6.01 -13.75
N LEU A 102 -12.35 5.33 -13.95
CA LEU A 102 -13.11 4.74 -12.85
C LEU A 102 -12.47 3.40 -12.50
N THR A 103 -11.98 3.30 -11.27
CA THR A 103 -11.34 2.11 -10.69
C THR A 103 -11.88 1.88 -9.29
N SER A 104 -11.59 0.74 -8.68
CA SER A 104 -11.78 0.57 -7.23
C SER A 104 -10.84 1.49 -6.44
N ASP A 105 -11.09 1.62 -5.13
CA ASP A 105 -10.27 2.40 -4.19
C ASP A 105 -9.01 1.68 -3.70
N SER A 106 -8.54 0.67 -4.44
CA SER A 106 -7.31 -0.05 -4.10
C SER A 106 -6.09 0.86 -4.17
N HIS A 107 -5.23 0.81 -3.15
CA HIS A 107 -3.93 1.48 -3.21
C HIS A 107 -2.94 0.78 -4.16
N LEU A 108 -3.22 -0.48 -4.51
CA LEU A 108 -2.49 -1.24 -5.53
C LEU A 108 -3.27 -1.24 -6.85
N CYS A 109 -3.60 -0.06 -7.37
CA CYS A 109 -4.25 0.07 -8.67
C CYS A 109 -3.20 0.34 -9.75
N PRO A 110 -3.04 -0.55 -10.75
CA PRO A 110 -2.03 -0.41 -11.82
C PRO A 110 -2.20 0.88 -12.62
N VAL A 111 -3.45 1.35 -12.80
CA VAL A 111 -3.78 2.55 -13.58
C VAL A 111 -3.05 3.80 -13.09
N PHE A 112 -3.05 4.04 -11.77
CA PHE A 112 -2.35 5.21 -11.24
C PHE A 112 -0.93 4.90 -10.79
N SER A 113 -0.67 3.70 -10.24
CA SER A 113 0.63 3.37 -9.66
C SER A 113 1.70 3.05 -10.71
N LEU A 114 1.33 2.45 -11.83
CA LEU A 114 2.23 2.08 -12.91
C LEU A 114 2.06 2.96 -14.15
N ALA A 115 0.83 3.14 -14.63
CA ALA A 115 0.56 3.94 -15.82
C ALA A 115 0.44 5.45 -15.55
N GLY A 116 0.40 5.89 -14.30
CA GLY A 116 0.39 7.32 -13.94
C GLY A 116 -0.85 8.08 -14.39
N ARG A 117 -1.98 7.40 -14.62
CA ARG A 117 -3.24 8.04 -15.02
C ARG A 117 -4.07 8.44 -13.81
N ARG A 118 -4.99 9.39 -14.00
CA ARG A 118 -5.88 9.86 -12.95
C ARG A 118 -6.96 8.83 -12.67
N ILE A 119 -7.37 8.71 -11.40
CA ILE A 119 -8.49 7.87 -10.98
C ILE A 119 -9.52 8.72 -10.23
N LEU A 120 -10.79 8.31 -10.27
CA LEU A 120 -11.88 9.04 -9.61
C LEU A 120 -11.69 9.04 -8.09
N CYS A 121 -11.42 7.89 -7.50
CA CYS A 121 -11.28 7.74 -6.05
C CYS A 121 -10.00 6.97 -5.73
N GLY A 122 -9.14 7.56 -4.93
CA GLY A 122 -7.96 6.90 -4.40
C GLY A 122 -8.25 6.07 -3.16
N SER A 123 -7.23 5.42 -2.61
CA SER A 123 -7.36 4.64 -1.37
C SER A 123 -7.87 5.50 -0.22
N GLY A 124 -9.07 5.17 0.27
CA GLY A 124 -9.74 5.94 1.32
C GLY A 124 -8.90 6.08 2.59
N SER A 125 -8.13 5.06 2.96
CA SER A 125 -7.24 5.13 4.12
C SER A 125 -6.13 6.18 3.92
N PHE A 126 -5.49 6.23 2.76
CA PHE A 126 -4.44 7.20 2.50
C PHE A 126 -4.99 8.62 2.43
N VAL A 127 -6.11 8.82 1.73
CA VAL A 127 -6.77 10.13 1.63
C VAL A 127 -7.19 10.63 3.01
N TYR A 128 -7.81 9.76 3.83
CA TYR A 128 -8.22 10.07 5.19
C TYR A 128 -7.04 10.48 6.10
N TYR A 129 -5.95 9.71 6.08
CA TYR A 129 -4.78 10.01 6.93
C TYR A 129 -4.02 11.26 6.51
N HIS A 130 -4.23 11.75 5.29
CA HIS A 130 -3.74 13.07 4.85
C HIS A 130 -4.73 14.20 5.15
N GLY A 131 -5.82 13.93 5.86
CA GLY A 131 -6.81 14.92 6.28
C GLY A 131 -7.72 15.41 5.15
N MET A 132 -7.79 14.68 4.05
CA MET A 132 -8.64 15.02 2.91
C MET A 132 -9.99 14.28 3.00
N ASN A 133 -11.07 14.95 2.61
CA ASN A 133 -12.38 14.33 2.47
C ASN A 133 -12.48 13.66 1.09
N TYR A 134 -12.88 12.42 1.04
CA TYR A 134 -13.05 11.61 -0.17
C TYR A 134 -14.45 11.00 -0.29
N THR A 135 -15.37 11.40 0.59
CA THR A 135 -16.70 10.77 0.68
C THR A 135 -17.52 10.94 -0.62
N ALA A 136 -17.39 12.08 -1.28
CA ALA A 136 -18.12 12.35 -2.52
C ALA A 136 -17.62 11.44 -3.66
N GLU A 137 -16.31 11.34 -3.82
CA GLU A 137 -15.65 10.52 -4.83
C GLU A 137 -15.89 9.03 -4.59
N TYR A 138 -15.84 8.59 -3.32
CA TYR A 138 -16.12 7.21 -2.94
C TYR A 138 -17.59 6.83 -3.24
N ASN A 139 -18.53 7.66 -2.86
CA ASN A 139 -19.95 7.41 -3.12
C ASN A 139 -20.24 7.41 -4.63
N ALA A 140 -19.61 8.31 -5.38
CA ALA A 140 -19.74 8.35 -6.84
C ALA A 140 -19.15 7.08 -7.49
N MET A 141 -17.99 6.61 -7.03
CA MET A 141 -17.38 5.36 -7.48
C MET A 141 -18.34 4.18 -7.25
N GLN A 142 -18.89 4.03 -6.05
CA GLN A 142 -19.84 2.96 -5.74
C GLN A 142 -21.09 3.05 -6.62
N GLN A 143 -21.68 4.25 -6.74
CA GLN A 143 -22.87 4.46 -7.57
C GLN A 143 -22.59 4.11 -9.03
N LEU A 144 -21.47 4.56 -9.59
CA LEU A 144 -21.14 4.32 -11.00
C LEU A 144 -20.90 2.85 -11.31
N TYR A 145 -20.42 2.06 -10.35
CA TYR A 145 -20.32 0.61 -10.53
C TYR A 145 -21.65 -0.12 -10.33
N GLU A 146 -22.47 0.26 -9.34
CA GLU A 146 -23.69 -0.47 -8.98
C GLU A 146 -24.92 -0.01 -9.77
N ASN A 147 -25.03 1.27 -10.06
CA ASN A 147 -26.15 1.88 -10.78
C ASN A 147 -25.63 2.93 -11.76
N PRO A 148 -24.93 2.52 -12.82
CA PRO A 148 -24.28 3.43 -13.74
C PRO A 148 -25.29 4.27 -14.55
N ASP A 149 -24.94 5.53 -14.79
CA ASP A 149 -25.68 6.43 -15.67
C ASP A 149 -24.73 7.39 -16.42
N GLU A 150 -25.13 7.79 -17.63
CA GLU A 150 -24.29 8.61 -18.51
C GLU A 150 -24.09 10.03 -17.97
N VAL A 151 -25.07 10.57 -17.22
CA VAL A 151 -25.00 11.93 -16.67
C VAL A 151 -23.92 11.99 -15.59
N SER A 152 -23.90 11.03 -14.69
CA SER A 152 -22.89 10.93 -13.63
C SER A 152 -21.50 10.64 -14.21
N LEU A 153 -21.36 9.77 -15.22
CA LEU A 153 -20.08 9.56 -15.91
C LEU A 153 -19.53 10.87 -16.49
N ALA A 154 -20.39 11.64 -17.19
CA ALA A 154 -20.00 12.92 -17.76
C ALA A 154 -19.69 13.98 -16.68
N GLN A 155 -20.48 14.01 -15.59
CA GLN A 155 -20.25 14.95 -14.47
C GLN A 155 -18.88 14.74 -13.81
N TRP A 156 -18.46 13.49 -13.66
CA TRP A 156 -17.16 13.14 -13.08
C TRP A 156 -16.02 13.10 -14.10
N GLY A 157 -16.34 13.31 -15.38
CA GLY A 157 -15.37 13.32 -16.47
C GLY A 157 -14.64 12.00 -16.62
N ILE A 158 -15.37 10.87 -16.53
CA ILE A 158 -14.81 9.55 -16.67
C ILE A 158 -14.59 9.24 -18.15
N ASP A 159 -13.35 8.88 -18.50
CA ASP A 159 -12.97 8.50 -19.86
C ASP A 159 -12.90 7.00 -20.04
N TYR A 160 -12.51 6.27 -18.99
CA TYR A 160 -12.37 4.81 -19.01
C TYR A 160 -12.90 4.18 -17.74
N VAL A 161 -13.42 2.95 -17.84
CA VAL A 161 -13.90 2.18 -16.68
C VAL A 161 -13.22 0.82 -16.66
N LEU A 162 -12.53 0.53 -15.55
CA LEU A 162 -11.85 -0.75 -15.32
C LEU A 162 -12.75 -1.71 -14.54
N PHE A 163 -12.85 -2.94 -15.04
CA PHE A 163 -13.38 -4.09 -14.31
C PHE A 163 -12.28 -5.12 -14.14
N ASP A 164 -11.96 -5.43 -12.90
CA ASP A 164 -10.97 -6.42 -12.50
C ASP A 164 -11.46 -7.25 -11.30
N SER A 165 -10.68 -8.21 -10.88
CA SER A 165 -11.00 -9.05 -9.73
C SER A 165 -11.18 -8.24 -8.44
N TYR A 166 -10.54 -7.10 -8.32
CA TYR A 166 -10.63 -6.23 -7.15
C TYR A 166 -11.97 -5.50 -7.09
N VAL A 167 -12.44 -4.99 -8.23
CA VAL A 167 -13.78 -4.41 -8.37
C VAL A 167 -14.85 -5.42 -7.98
N PHE A 168 -14.82 -6.62 -8.56
CA PHE A 168 -15.81 -7.65 -8.26
C PHE A 168 -15.76 -8.20 -6.83
N SER A 169 -14.60 -8.14 -6.17
CA SER A 169 -14.46 -8.56 -4.78
C SER A 169 -14.99 -7.55 -3.78
N ASN A 170 -14.92 -6.27 -4.09
CA ASN A 170 -15.24 -5.19 -3.15
C ASN A 170 -16.58 -4.51 -3.45
N ILE A 171 -17.06 -4.56 -4.70
CA ILE A 171 -18.33 -3.97 -5.14
C ILE A 171 -19.26 -5.10 -5.61
N GLN A 172 -20.13 -5.55 -4.70
CA GLN A 172 -20.90 -6.79 -4.89
C GLN A 172 -21.87 -6.77 -6.09
N ASN A 173 -22.37 -5.59 -6.45
CA ASN A 173 -23.38 -5.42 -7.49
C ASN A 173 -22.84 -4.61 -8.68
N ALA A 174 -21.53 -4.68 -8.96
CA ALA A 174 -20.96 -3.99 -10.11
C ALA A 174 -21.58 -4.48 -11.42
N ASP A 175 -22.24 -3.57 -12.15
CA ASP A 175 -22.95 -3.88 -13.40
C ASP A 175 -22.06 -3.64 -14.62
N GLU A 176 -21.18 -4.59 -14.88
CA GLU A 176 -20.38 -4.57 -16.10
C GLU A 176 -21.23 -4.67 -17.36
N SER A 177 -22.38 -5.37 -17.29
CA SER A 177 -23.23 -5.61 -18.45
C SER A 177 -23.80 -4.30 -19.03
N TRP A 178 -24.07 -3.33 -18.18
CA TRP A 178 -24.49 -2.00 -18.60
C TRP A 178 -23.43 -1.28 -19.46
N TYR A 179 -22.16 -1.39 -19.06
CA TYR A 179 -21.03 -0.83 -19.81
C TYR A 179 -20.78 -1.56 -21.12
N ALA A 180 -20.76 -2.88 -21.08
CA ALA A 180 -20.54 -3.73 -22.26
C ALA A 180 -21.61 -3.52 -23.34
N ALA A 181 -22.84 -3.18 -22.97
CA ALA A 181 -23.91 -2.90 -23.91
C ALA A 181 -23.82 -1.54 -24.61
N ARG A 182 -23.03 -0.58 -24.07
CA ARG A 182 -23.03 0.83 -24.48
C ARG A 182 -21.69 1.32 -25.01
N TYR A 183 -20.59 0.76 -24.50
CA TYR A 183 -19.26 1.26 -24.76
C TYR A 183 -18.35 0.20 -25.35
N PRO A 184 -17.40 0.57 -26.21
CA PRO A 184 -16.47 -0.37 -26.78
C PRO A 184 -15.52 -0.92 -25.71
N LEU A 185 -15.29 -2.23 -25.76
CA LEU A 185 -14.20 -2.86 -25.02
C LEU A 185 -12.87 -2.36 -25.61
N TRP A 186 -12.10 -1.67 -24.79
CA TRP A 186 -10.85 -1.03 -25.19
C TRP A 186 -9.61 -1.89 -24.87
N TYR A 187 -9.67 -2.64 -23.73
CA TYR A 187 -8.62 -3.55 -23.32
C TYR A 187 -9.22 -4.79 -22.64
N GLU A 188 -8.61 -5.95 -22.87
CA GLU A 188 -8.94 -7.20 -22.19
C GLU A 188 -7.70 -8.08 -22.06
N ASN A 189 -7.32 -8.41 -20.83
CA ASN A 189 -6.27 -9.40 -20.53
C ASN A 189 -6.36 -9.82 -19.05
N GLY A 190 -6.01 -11.09 -18.74
CA GLY A 190 -5.86 -11.58 -17.37
C GLY A 190 -7.09 -11.45 -16.46
N GLY A 191 -8.30 -11.32 -17.05
CA GLY A 191 -9.54 -11.08 -16.32
C GLY A 191 -9.84 -9.60 -16.03
N SER A 192 -8.95 -8.68 -16.44
CA SER A 192 -9.20 -7.23 -16.44
C SER A 192 -9.78 -6.78 -17.76
N ARG A 193 -10.83 -5.95 -17.71
CA ARG A 193 -11.47 -5.34 -18.88
C ARG A 193 -11.62 -3.84 -18.68
N ILE A 194 -11.33 -3.08 -19.74
CA ILE A 194 -11.49 -1.62 -19.73
C ILE A 194 -12.41 -1.22 -20.87
N TYR A 195 -13.42 -0.43 -20.51
CA TYR A 195 -14.36 0.16 -21.47
C TYR A 195 -14.03 1.63 -21.67
N LYS A 196 -13.98 2.10 -22.94
CA LYS A 196 -13.76 3.51 -23.26
C LYS A 196 -15.08 4.25 -23.32
N ILE A 197 -15.25 5.27 -22.49
CA ILE A 197 -16.51 6.04 -22.33
C ILE A 197 -16.52 7.24 -23.30
N ASN A 198 -15.46 8.03 -23.30
CA ASN A 198 -15.31 9.17 -24.19
C ASN A 198 -14.38 8.80 -25.35
N GLY A 199 -14.87 8.84 -26.54
CA GLY A 199 -14.16 8.48 -27.78
C GLY A 199 -14.08 9.61 -28.76
#